data_6a0e6141b0719b37a5d88ab1a927b423
#
_entry.id   6a0e6141b0719b37a5d88ab1a927b423
#
_cell.length_a   1.000
_cell.length_b   1.000
_cell.length_c   1.000
_cell.angle_alpha   90.00
_cell.angle_beta   90.00
_cell.angle_gamma   90.00
#
_symmetry.space_group_name_H-M   'P 1'
#
loop_
_entity.id
_entity.type
_entity.pdbx_description
1 polymer ?
#
loop_
_entity_poly.entity_id
_entity_poly.type
_entity_poly.pdbx_seq_one_letter_code
_entity_poly.pdbx_strand_id
1 'polypeptide(L)'
;MKKIYALISLCFCVVSSLQAQTTIYAYRNWQQSNPVNVQKGPVKFSSDNLGVVELIADQSTLGAVYAGTYFNYKWYAQVTKPGTQSSLEGLYTVDMNDGTRTLISTNGVHLVEMTYDYTTNTMYGIKNGAEYLMTLDLNTGETKQIGAFQTSTMSVYMLALACHVDGTMYGISTDDNLYRIDKATAACTLIGATGVNAAFTQSMDFDRNTGILYWLNCGDYKLYTVDITTGAATVIGGVGKNGDDSMASMFIPYIHVPVGAPDRVLDRKVVASGNSAILSWRNPWFKPNKYIYLFTFRNII
;
A
#
# COMPACT_ATOMS: atom_id res chain seq x y z
N MET A 1 19.96 64.90 -18.00
CA MET A 1 20.17 63.44 -18.06
C MET A 1 19.46 62.81 -16.89
N LYS A 2 18.25 62.27 -17.11
CA LYS A 2 17.47 61.59 -16.05
C LYS A 2 17.80 60.10 -16.11
N LYS A 3 18.37 59.56 -15.04
CA LYS A 3 18.65 58.12 -14.87
C LYS A 3 17.35 57.40 -14.48
N ILE A 4 16.85 56.54 -15.36
CA ILE A 4 15.72 55.66 -15.08
C ILE A 4 16.28 54.42 -14.43
N TYR A 5 15.96 54.20 -13.14
CA TYR A 5 16.23 52.92 -12.46
C TYR A 5 15.07 51.97 -12.75
N ALA A 6 15.34 50.96 -13.53
CA ALA A 6 14.39 49.83 -13.73
C ALA A 6 14.46 48.95 -12.49
N LEU A 7 13.40 48.90 -11.71
CA LEU A 7 13.21 47.98 -10.60
C LEU A 7 12.74 46.64 -11.21
N ILE A 8 13.67 45.68 -11.29
CA ILE A 8 13.33 44.31 -11.65
C ILE A 8 12.78 43.65 -10.38
N SER A 9 11.46 43.55 -10.28
CA SER A 9 10.78 42.76 -9.26
C SER A 9 10.91 41.28 -9.62
N LEU A 10 11.80 40.56 -8.92
CA LEU A 10 11.93 39.13 -9.05
C LEU A 10 10.75 38.46 -8.34
N CYS A 11 9.72 38.14 -9.09
CA CYS A 11 8.58 37.36 -8.60
C CYS A 11 9.04 35.91 -8.40
N PHE A 12 9.40 35.56 -7.16
CA PHE A 12 9.58 34.16 -6.77
C PHE A 12 8.17 33.51 -6.78
N CYS A 13 7.80 32.88 -7.88
CA CYS A 13 6.72 31.90 -7.87
C CYS A 13 7.18 30.72 -7.04
N VAL A 14 6.77 30.67 -5.78
CA VAL A 14 6.81 29.42 -5.01
C VAL A 14 5.79 28.48 -5.69
N VAL A 15 6.27 27.62 -6.57
CA VAL A 15 5.49 26.49 -7.06
C VAL A 15 5.41 25.54 -5.87
N SER A 16 4.40 25.71 -5.02
CA SER A 16 3.98 24.65 -4.13
C SER A 16 3.52 23.51 -5.04
N SER A 17 4.33 22.48 -5.16
CA SER A 17 3.91 21.21 -5.74
C SER A 17 2.71 20.75 -4.90
N LEU A 18 1.50 20.89 -5.43
CA LEU A 18 0.34 20.18 -4.94
C LEU A 18 0.67 18.69 -5.15
N GLN A 19 1.26 18.06 -4.12
CA GLN A 19 1.33 16.61 -4.10
C GLN A 19 -0.10 16.11 -4.13
N ALA A 20 -0.41 15.27 -5.12
CA ALA A 20 -1.72 14.66 -5.21
C ALA A 20 -1.96 13.88 -3.91
N GLN A 21 -3.11 14.13 -3.30
CA GLN A 21 -3.57 13.44 -2.11
C GLN A 21 -3.60 11.93 -2.36
N THR A 22 -2.79 11.17 -1.62
CA THR A 22 -2.77 9.72 -1.71
C THR A 22 -3.62 9.13 -0.59
N THR A 23 -4.65 8.36 -0.95
CA THR A 23 -5.45 7.59 0.03
C THR A 23 -4.72 6.30 0.35
N ILE A 24 -4.46 6.10 1.64
CA ILE A 24 -3.76 4.94 2.20
C ILE A 24 -4.76 4.12 3.01
N TYR A 25 -4.76 2.81 2.79
CA TYR A 25 -5.47 1.83 3.60
C TYR A 25 -4.47 1.07 4.48
N ALA A 26 -4.88 0.73 5.69
CA ALA A 26 -4.08 -0.07 6.61
C ALA A 26 -4.98 -0.79 7.62
N TYR A 27 -4.39 -1.65 8.45
CA TYR A 27 -5.09 -2.26 9.57
C TYR A 27 -4.50 -1.74 10.88
N ARG A 28 -5.32 -1.03 11.69
CA ARG A 28 -4.93 -0.54 13.01
C ARG A 28 -4.95 -1.69 14.01
N ASN A 29 -3.79 -2.04 14.54
CA ASN A 29 -3.63 -3.11 15.51
C ASN A 29 -3.55 -2.60 16.95
N TRP A 30 -3.06 -1.38 17.15
CA TRP A 30 -2.78 -0.83 18.45
C TRP A 30 -2.69 0.70 18.43
N GLN A 31 -2.75 1.34 19.62
CA GLN A 31 -2.58 2.78 19.82
C GLN A 31 -1.85 3.03 21.14
N GLN A 32 -0.77 3.80 21.12
CA GLN A 32 0.08 4.05 22.29
C GLN A 32 -0.68 4.77 23.41
N SER A 33 -1.44 5.80 23.09
CA SER A 33 -2.18 6.59 24.07
C SER A 33 -3.44 5.89 24.61
N ASN A 34 -3.91 4.82 23.97
CA ASN A 34 -5.11 4.08 24.36
C ASN A 34 -4.97 2.56 24.11
N PRO A 35 -4.00 1.88 24.72
CA PRO A 35 -3.68 0.50 24.38
C PRO A 35 -4.77 -0.51 24.76
N VAL A 36 -5.63 -0.17 25.71
CA VAL A 36 -6.67 -1.08 26.25
C VAL A 36 -7.97 -1.00 25.46
N ASN A 37 -8.38 0.21 25.06
CA ASN A 37 -9.69 0.45 24.45
C ASN A 37 -9.58 0.92 22.98
N VAL A 38 -8.43 0.71 22.30
CA VAL A 38 -8.32 1.05 20.91
C VAL A 38 -9.27 0.20 20.07
N GLN A 39 -10.04 0.84 19.22
CA GLN A 39 -10.81 0.15 18.19
C GLN A 39 -9.85 -0.32 17.09
N LYS A 40 -9.68 -1.64 16.97
CA LYS A 40 -8.83 -2.29 15.97
C LYS A 40 -9.63 -2.57 14.72
N GLY A 41 -9.01 -2.51 13.59
CA GLY A 41 -9.69 -2.84 12.34
C GLY A 41 -9.11 -2.15 11.11
N PRO A 42 -9.73 -2.40 9.95
CA PRO A 42 -9.37 -1.73 8.71
C PRO A 42 -9.65 -0.23 8.82
N VAL A 43 -8.69 0.55 8.36
CA VAL A 43 -8.75 2.02 8.37
C VAL A 43 -8.34 2.57 7.02
N LYS A 44 -8.71 3.82 6.77
CA LYS A 44 -8.16 4.62 5.66
C LYS A 44 -7.83 6.04 6.15
N PHE A 45 -6.85 6.65 5.54
CA PHE A 45 -6.42 8.02 5.81
C PHE A 45 -5.74 8.64 4.59
N SER A 46 -5.45 9.91 4.65
CA SER A 46 -4.77 10.63 3.58
C SER A 46 -3.32 10.95 3.95
N SER A 47 -2.42 10.89 2.98
CA SER A 47 -1.00 11.25 3.16
C SER A 47 -0.78 12.72 3.53
N ASP A 48 -1.72 13.60 3.25
CA ASP A 48 -1.67 15.03 3.58
C ASP A 48 -2.42 15.39 4.89
N ASN A 49 -3.15 14.42 5.50
CA ASN A 49 -3.88 14.63 6.75
C ASN A 49 -3.86 13.39 7.64
N LEU A 50 -2.71 13.10 8.22
CA LEU A 50 -2.46 11.90 9.02
C LEU A 50 -3.23 11.88 10.35
N GLY A 51 -3.67 13.05 10.85
CA GLY A 51 -4.43 13.16 12.10
C GLY A 51 -5.87 12.64 12.00
N VAL A 52 -6.40 12.47 10.79
CA VAL A 52 -7.75 11.96 10.54
C VAL A 52 -7.67 10.55 9.97
N VAL A 53 -7.92 9.56 10.82
CA VAL A 53 -7.97 8.14 10.46
C VAL A 53 -9.41 7.66 10.57
N GLU A 54 -10.00 7.29 9.44
CA GLU A 54 -11.34 6.73 9.36
C GLU A 54 -11.30 5.22 9.63
N LEU A 55 -11.97 4.77 10.69
CA LEU A 55 -12.18 3.35 10.97
C LEU A 55 -13.31 2.83 10.07
N ILE A 56 -13.02 1.84 9.24
CA ILE A 56 -14.00 1.23 8.35
C ILE A 56 -14.92 0.28 9.14
N ALA A 57 -14.33 -0.53 10.03
CA ALA A 57 -15.07 -1.42 10.91
C ALA A 57 -14.31 -1.70 12.20
N ASP A 58 -15.02 -1.77 13.33
CA ASP A 58 -14.44 -2.24 14.59
C ASP A 58 -14.35 -3.77 14.59
N GLN A 59 -13.14 -4.27 14.62
CA GLN A 59 -12.80 -5.71 14.62
C GLN A 59 -11.96 -6.09 15.84
N SER A 60 -12.09 -5.36 16.93
CA SER A 60 -11.27 -5.53 18.15
C SER A 60 -11.35 -6.92 18.77
N THR A 61 -12.43 -7.67 18.50
CA THR A 61 -12.63 -9.05 18.97
C THR A 61 -12.15 -10.12 18.01
N LEU A 62 -11.74 -9.73 16.80
CA LEU A 62 -11.27 -10.65 15.77
C LEU A 62 -9.74 -10.77 15.79
N GLY A 63 -9.22 -11.73 15.03
CA GLY A 63 -7.79 -11.86 14.81
C GLY A 63 -7.20 -10.62 14.13
N ALA A 64 -5.97 -10.26 14.47
CA ALA A 64 -5.27 -9.13 13.88
C ALA A 64 -4.83 -9.41 12.43
N VAL A 65 -4.62 -8.35 11.67
CA VAL A 65 -4.03 -8.39 10.33
C VAL A 65 -2.65 -7.76 10.40
N TYR A 66 -1.61 -8.52 10.06
CA TYR A 66 -0.24 -8.01 10.00
C TYR A 66 0.27 -7.92 8.56
N ALA A 67 -0.07 -8.90 7.72
CA ALA A 67 0.30 -8.93 6.32
C ALA A 67 -0.92 -8.78 5.43
N GLY A 68 -0.81 -7.95 4.41
CA GLY A 68 -1.85 -7.79 3.41
C GLY A 68 -1.51 -6.68 2.42
N THR A 69 -2.13 -6.77 1.25
CA THR A 69 -1.98 -5.77 0.19
C THR A 69 -3.16 -5.80 -0.77
N TYR A 70 -3.17 -4.84 -1.66
CA TYR A 70 -4.24 -4.68 -2.65
C TYR A 70 -3.87 -5.34 -3.98
N PHE A 71 -4.81 -6.09 -4.52
CA PHE A 71 -4.76 -6.58 -5.88
C PHE A 71 -6.17 -6.76 -6.45
N ASN A 72 -6.38 -6.30 -7.67
CA ASN A 72 -7.61 -6.52 -8.43
C ASN A 72 -8.89 -6.18 -7.64
N TYR A 73 -8.97 -4.94 -7.13
CA TYR A 73 -10.11 -4.40 -6.38
C TYR A 73 -10.40 -5.10 -5.04
N LYS A 74 -9.45 -5.89 -4.52
CA LYS A 74 -9.58 -6.61 -3.27
C LYS A 74 -8.39 -6.33 -2.36
N TRP A 75 -8.66 -6.23 -1.07
CA TRP A 75 -7.64 -6.30 -0.04
C TRP A 75 -7.45 -7.76 0.36
N TYR A 76 -6.34 -8.36 0.03
CA TYR A 76 -5.93 -9.68 0.51
C TYR A 76 -5.18 -9.50 1.82
N ALA A 77 -5.58 -10.25 2.85
CA ALA A 77 -5.02 -10.14 4.19
C ALA A 77 -4.84 -11.51 4.84
N GLN A 78 -3.71 -11.71 5.48
CA GLN A 78 -3.56 -12.84 6.40
C GLN A 78 -4.01 -12.42 7.80
N VAL A 79 -4.91 -13.20 8.38
CA VAL A 79 -5.52 -12.97 9.68
C VAL A 79 -4.91 -13.95 10.67
N THR A 80 -4.55 -13.48 11.85
CA THR A 80 -4.12 -14.34 12.96
C THR A 80 -5.31 -14.83 13.78
N LYS A 81 -5.14 -15.94 14.48
CA LYS A 81 -6.15 -16.42 15.44
C LYS A 81 -6.34 -15.38 16.55
N PRO A 82 -7.58 -15.14 17.01
CA PRO A 82 -7.84 -14.19 18.08
C PRO A 82 -6.95 -14.47 19.31
N GLY A 83 -6.39 -13.39 19.88
CA GLY A 83 -5.49 -13.47 21.03
C GLY A 83 -4.07 -13.93 20.74
N THR A 84 -3.70 -14.15 19.46
CA THR A 84 -2.33 -14.51 19.05
C THR A 84 -1.76 -13.46 18.08
N GLN A 85 -0.43 -13.43 17.96
CA GLN A 85 0.28 -12.54 17.01
C GLN A 85 0.96 -13.29 15.88
N SER A 86 1.12 -14.61 15.98
CA SER A 86 1.90 -15.43 15.06
C SER A 86 1.18 -16.67 14.55
N SER A 87 0.04 -17.01 15.10
CA SER A 87 -0.73 -18.18 14.65
C SER A 87 -1.68 -17.78 13.54
N LEU A 88 -1.42 -18.23 12.33
CA LEU A 88 -2.29 -17.98 11.18
C LEU A 88 -3.67 -18.59 11.41
N GLU A 89 -4.72 -17.80 11.19
CA GLU A 89 -6.09 -18.27 11.03
C GLU A 89 -6.37 -18.60 9.57
N GLY A 90 -6.03 -17.68 8.66
CA GLY A 90 -6.18 -17.92 7.24
C GLY A 90 -5.88 -16.70 6.37
N LEU A 91 -6.00 -16.92 5.07
CA LEU A 91 -6.01 -15.90 4.04
C LEU A 91 -7.47 -15.46 3.78
N TYR A 92 -7.70 -14.17 3.80
CA TYR A 92 -9.01 -13.56 3.62
C TYR A 92 -8.96 -12.47 2.54
N THR A 93 -10.12 -12.16 1.96
CA THR A 93 -10.35 -10.81 1.43
C THR A 93 -11.07 -9.97 2.46
N VAL A 94 -10.74 -8.68 2.51
CA VAL A 94 -11.38 -7.66 3.35
C VAL A 94 -12.07 -6.66 2.43
N ASP A 95 -13.35 -6.42 2.63
CA ASP A 95 -14.06 -5.38 1.89
C ASP A 95 -13.61 -4.00 2.38
N MET A 96 -13.22 -3.15 1.44
CA MET A 96 -12.71 -1.80 1.75
C MET A 96 -13.80 -0.79 2.12
N ASN A 97 -15.08 -1.16 1.98
CA ASN A 97 -16.21 -0.28 2.31
C ASN A 97 -16.75 -0.54 3.72
N ASP A 98 -16.83 -1.82 4.12
CA ASP A 98 -17.46 -2.21 5.38
C ASP A 98 -16.61 -3.14 6.26
N GLY A 99 -15.41 -3.50 5.80
CA GLY A 99 -14.48 -4.35 6.54
C GLY A 99 -14.85 -5.84 6.57
N THR A 100 -15.90 -6.27 5.88
CA THR A 100 -16.33 -7.68 5.87
C THR A 100 -15.19 -8.59 5.40
N ARG A 101 -14.90 -9.62 6.20
CA ARG A 101 -13.88 -10.62 5.90
C ARG A 101 -14.50 -11.84 5.25
N THR A 102 -13.94 -12.25 4.11
CA THR A 102 -14.31 -13.50 3.43
C THR A 102 -13.11 -14.44 3.41
N LEU A 103 -13.23 -15.60 4.06
CA LEU A 103 -12.18 -16.62 4.08
C LEU A 103 -11.95 -17.17 2.69
N ILE A 104 -10.69 -17.21 2.27
CA ILE A 104 -10.22 -17.90 1.07
C ILE A 104 -9.70 -19.29 1.44
N SER A 105 -8.77 -19.35 2.39
CA SER A 105 -8.08 -20.58 2.75
C SER A 105 -7.46 -20.51 4.15
N THR A 106 -7.32 -21.64 4.80
CA THR A 106 -6.55 -21.81 6.04
C THR A 106 -5.15 -22.38 5.80
N ASN A 107 -4.76 -22.57 4.55
CA ASN A 107 -3.45 -23.09 4.17
C ASN A 107 -2.35 -22.02 4.25
N GLY A 108 -1.12 -22.48 4.14
CA GLY A 108 0.08 -21.64 4.06
C GLY A 108 0.73 -21.37 5.41
N VAL A 109 1.76 -20.55 5.38
CA VAL A 109 2.48 -20.09 6.59
C VAL A 109 2.12 -18.64 6.88
N HIS A 110 2.30 -18.23 8.14
CA HIS A 110 2.08 -16.85 8.55
C HIS A 110 3.15 -15.95 7.92
N LEU A 111 2.69 -14.92 7.23
CA LEU A 111 3.48 -13.83 6.66
C LEU A 111 3.33 -12.60 7.55
N VAL A 112 4.36 -11.75 7.57
CA VAL A 112 4.34 -10.49 8.32
C VAL A 112 4.23 -9.27 7.42
N GLU A 113 4.46 -9.44 6.10
CA GLU A 113 4.24 -8.42 5.07
C GLU A 113 3.91 -9.10 3.74
N MET A 114 3.15 -8.40 2.88
CA MET A 114 2.78 -8.87 1.54
C MET A 114 2.87 -7.73 0.53
N THR A 115 3.29 -8.06 -0.69
CA THR A 115 3.28 -7.14 -1.83
C THR A 115 2.95 -7.88 -3.13
N TYR A 116 2.27 -7.19 -4.06
CA TYR A 116 1.91 -7.77 -5.35
C TYR A 116 2.76 -7.19 -6.47
N ASP A 117 3.37 -8.07 -7.26
CA ASP A 117 4.09 -7.72 -8.48
C ASP A 117 3.17 -7.85 -9.71
N TYR A 118 2.81 -6.72 -10.29
CA TYR A 118 1.95 -6.65 -11.47
C TYR A 118 2.64 -7.09 -12.76
N THR A 119 3.98 -7.16 -12.79
CA THR A 119 4.73 -7.58 -13.98
C THR A 119 4.76 -9.09 -14.13
N THR A 120 4.76 -9.83 -13.02
CA THR A 120 4.78 -11.29 -13.00
C THR A 120 3.47 -11.91 -12.51
N ASN A 121 2.49 -11.07 -12.11
CA ASN A 121 1.23 -11.49 -11.50
C ASN A 121 1.43 -12.41 -10.29
N THR A 122 2.36 -12.03 -9.40
CA THR A 122 2.76 -12.87 -8.27
C THR A 122 2.59 -12.10 -6.96
N MET A 123 1.96 -12.75 -5.98
CA MET A 123 1.95 -12.27 -4.59
C MET A 123 3.19 -12.79 -3.87
N TYR A 124 3.94 -11.85 -3.30
CA TYR A 124 5.10 -12.13 -2.47
C TYR A 124 4.82 -11.78 -1.01
N GLY A 125 5.57 -12.38 -0.08
CA GLY A 125 5.50 -12.02 1.33
C GLY A 125 6.74 -12.43 2.09
N ILE A 126 6.87 -11.86 3.29
CA ILE A 126 7.91 -12.21 4.27
C ILE A 126 7.35 -13.26 5.22
N LYS A 127 8.00 -14.42 5.35
CA LYS A 127 7.64 -15.41 6.35
C LYS A 127 7.84 -14.83 7.75
N ASN A 128 6.92 -15.17 8.66
CA ASN A 128 7.10 -14.83 10.08
C ASN A 128 8.46 -15.34 10.59
N GLY A 129 9.22 -14.45 11.20
CA GLY A 129 10.66 -14.66 11.51
C GLY A 129 11.58 -13.80 10.64
N ALA A 130 11.03 -13.11 9.62
CA ALA A 130 11.72 -12.11 8.79
C ALA A 130 12.88 -12.65 7.91
N GLU A 131 13.04 -13.96 7.80
CA GLU A 131 14.23 -14.59 7.17
C GLU A 131 14.01 -14.96 5.71
N TYR A 132 12.76 -15.22 5.28
CA TYR A 132 12.51 -15.85 3.99
C TYR A 132 11.51 -15.10 3.14
N LEU A 133 11.86 -14.96 1.85
CA LEU A 133 10.92 -14.53 0.81
C LEU A 133 10.05 -15.72 0.40
N MET A 134 8.75 -15.49 0.34
CA MET A 134 7.73 -16.46 -0.03
C MET A 134 6.93 -15.97 -1.24
N THR A 135 6.37 -16.90 -2.01
CA THR A 135 5.19 -16.63 -2.84
C THR A 135 3.92 -17.13 -2.14
N LEU A 136 2.78 -16.54 -2.48
CA LEU A 136 1.46 -16.92 -1.97
C LEU A 136 0.49 -17.10 -3.13
N ASP A 137 -0.16 -18.25 -3.22
CA ASP A 137 -1.28 -18.47 -4.14
C ASP A 137 -2.56 -17.88 -3.55
N LEU A 138 -3.16 -16.94 -4.26
CA LEU A 138 -4.33 -16.20 -3.80
C LEU A 138 -5.64 -17.01 -3.86
N ASN A 139 -5.65 -18.18 -4.50
CA ASN A 139 -6.81 -19.06 -4.58
C ASN A 139 -6.77 -20.16 -3.52
N THR A 140 -5.59 -20.71 -3.25
CA THR A 140 -5.40 -21.86 -2.36
C THR A 140 -4.83 -21.48 -1.00
N GLY A 141 -4.23 -20.27 -0.87
CA GLY A 141 -3.50 -19.83 0.32
C GLY A 141 -2.15 -20.52 0.51
N GLU A 142 -1.76 -21.41 -0.40
CA GLU A 142 -0.49 -22.11 -0.33
C GLU A 142 0.68 -21.13 -0.49
N THR A 143 1.72 -21.35 0.32
CA THR A 143 2.95 -20.58 0.28
C THR A 143 4.12 -21.44 -0.17
N LYS A 144 5.01 -20.84 -0.97
CA LYS A 144 6.24 -21.50 -1.42
C LYS A 144 7.44 -20.61 -1.09
N GLN A 145 8.45 -21.18 -0.44
CA GLN A 145 9.68 -20.48 -0.14
C GLN A 145 10.52 -20.30 -1.41
N ILE A 146 11.02 -19.07 -1.62
CA ILE A 146 11.98 -18.73 -2.68
C ILE A 146 13.40 -18.88 -2.14
N GLY A 147 13.75 -18.15 -1.09
CA GLY A 147 15.08 -18.13 -0.52
C GLY A 147 15.14 -17.33 0.77
N ALA A 148 16.29 -17.41 1.44
CA ALA A 148 16.60 -16.54 2.56
C ALA A 148 17.03 -15.16 2.07
N PHE A 149 16.61 -14.11 2.77
CA PHE A 149 17.13 -12.77 2.51
C PHE A 149 18.59 -12.70 2.93
N GLN A 150 19.45 -12.40 1.99
CA GLN A 150 20.89 -12.32 2.25
C GLN A 150 21.60 -11.40 1.26
N THR A 151 22.64 -10.73 1.72
CA THR A 151 23.68 -10.18 0.85
C THR A 151 24.72 -11.24 0.53
N SER A 152 25.76 -10.90 -0.21
CA SER A 152 26.90 -11.81 -0.45
C SER A 152 27.66 -12.20 0.83
N THR A 153 27.49 -11.49 1.93
CA THR A 153 28.30 -11.61 3.14
C THR A 153 27.50 -11.86 4.41
N MET A 154 26.20 -11.58 4.44
CA MET A 154 25.38 -11.66 5.67
C MET A 154 23.91 -11.97 5.38
N SER A 155 23.25 -12.57 6.36
CA SER A 155 21.79 -12.69 6.38
C SER A 155 21.13 -11.34 6.65
N VAL A 156 19.95 -11.14 6.09
CA VAL A 156 19.14 -9.93 6.27
C VAL A 156 17.79 -10.34 6.85
N TYR A 157 17.33 -9.61 7.87
CA TYR A 157 16.01 -9.82 8.47
C TYR A 157 15.06 -8.73 7.97
N MET A 158 14.23 -9.09 7.00
CA MET A 158 13.37 -8.16 6.28
C MET A 158 12.08 -7.89 7.05
N LEU A 159 11.70 -6.62 7.22
CA LEU A 159 10.49 -6.22 7.96
C LEU A 159 9.37 -5.74 7.07
N ALA A 160 9.69 -5.10 5.94
CA ALA A 160 8.70 -4.58 4.99
C ALA A 160 9.10 -4.88 3.56
N LEU A 161 8.11 -5.04 2.67
CA LEU A 161 8.28 -5.27 1.23
C LEU A 161 7.36 -4.37 0.42
N ALA A 162 7.86 -3.87 -0.70
CA ALA A 162 7.01 -3.26 -1.74
C ALA A 162 7.54 -3.56 -3.14
N CYS A 163 6.63 -3.83 -4.08
CA CYS A 163 6.94 -3.90 -5.50
C CYS A 163 6.57 -2.60 -6.20
N HIS A 164 7.55 -2.01 -6.89
CA HIS A 164 7.34 -0.89 -7.79
C HIS A 164 6.57 -1.33 -9.04
N VAL A 165 6.00 -0.39 -9.79
CA VAL A 165 5.20 -0.68 -10.99
C VAL A 165 6.00 -1.40 -12.10
N ASP A 166 7.32 -1.21 -12.16
CA ASP A 166 8.23 -1.89 -13.09
C ASP A 166 8.63 -3.32 -12.65
N GLY A 167 8.13 -3.77 -11.49
CA GLY A 167 8.41 -5.07 -10.92
C GLY A 167 9.66 -5.12 -10.04
N THR A 168 10.39 -4.02 -9.85
CA THR A 168 11.50 -3.98 -8.90
C THR A 168 10.97 -4.12 -7.47
N MET A 169 11.55 -5.04 -6.70
CA MET A 169 11.17 -5.27 -5.30
C MET A 169 12.16 -4.58 -4.36
N TYR A 170 11.61 -3.91 -3.35
CA TYR A 170 12.35 -3.23 -2.30
C TYR A 170 11.94 -3.77 -0.94
N GLY A 171 12.85 -3.69 0.05
CA GLY A 171 12.57 -4.08 1.43
C GLY A 171 13.37 -3.27 2.42
N ILE A 172 12.77 -2.99 3.58
CA ILE A 172 13.44 -2.42 4.75
C ILE A 172 13.66 -3.52 5.77
N SER A 173 14.85 -3.55 6.36
CA SER A 173 15.27 -4.61 7.29
C SER A 173 15.56 -4.09 8.69
N THR A 174 15.82 -5.02 9.62
CA THR A 174 16.12 -4.72 11.04
C THR A 174 17.43 -3.97 11.24
N ASP A 175 18.26 -3.84 10.22
CA ASP A 175 19.50 -3.03 10.24
C ASP A 175 19.29 -1.61 9.73
N ASP A 176 18.03 -1.17 9.64
CA ASP A 176 17.62 0.18 9.27
C ASP A 176 17.97 0.57 7.82
N ASN A 177 18.20 -0.41 6.96
CA ASN A 177 18.58 -0.19 5.57
C ASN A 177 17.47 -0.54 4.58
N LEU A 178 17.46 0.18 3.46
CA LEU A 178 16.69 -0.16 2.26
C LEU A 178 17.52 -1.08 1.35
N TYR A 179 16.90 -2.15 0.88
CA TYR A 179 17.48 -3.10 -0.06
C TYR A 179 16.64 -3.23 -1.32
N ARG A 180 17.30 -3.49 -2.44
CA ARG A 180 16.68 -4.07 -3.63
C ARG A 180 16.78 -5.59 -3.52
N ILE A 181 15.69 -6.31 -3.85
CA ILE A 181 15.58 -7.74 -3.66
C ILE A 181 15.41 -8.43 -5.02
N ASP A 182 16.22 -9.45 -5.28
CA ASP A 182 16.02 -10.36 -6.40
C ASP A 182 14.88 -11.32 -6.07
N LYS A 183 13.80 -11.25 -6.81
CA LYS A 183 12.58 -12.04 -6.60
C LYS A 183 12.77 -13.54 -6.88
N ALA A 184 13.78 -13.95 -7.63
CA ALA A 184 14.05 -15.34 -7.95
C ALA A 184 14.87 -16.05 -6.88
N THR A 185 15.69 -15.30 -6.12
CA THR A 185 16.68 -15.86 -5.20
C THR A 185 16.59 -15.36 -3.77
N ALA A 186 15.87 -14.24 -3.56
CA ALA A 186 15.84 -13.43 -2.34
C ALA A 186 17.18 -12.73 -2.03
N ALA A 187 18.11 -12.69 -2.98
CA ALA A 187 19.36 -11.96 -2.81
C ALA A 187 19.09 -10.45 -2.66
N CYS A 188 19.75 -9.86 -1.65
CA CYS A 188 19.59 -8.46 -1.27
C CYS A 188 20.79 -7.62 -1.74
N THR A 189 20.51 -6.50 -2.40
CA THR A 189 21.50 -5.48 -2.75
C THR A 189 21.21 -4.24 -1.92
N LEU A 190 22.17 -3.82 -1.09
CA LEU A 190 22.05 -2.62 -0.27
C LEU A 190 21.88 -1.38 -1.17
N ILE A 191 20.90 -0.54 -0.84
CA ILE A 191 20.74 0.78 -1.44
C ILE A 191 21.34 1.82 -0.49
N GLY A 192 20.90 1.84 0.77
CA GLY A 192 21.44 2.76 1.78
C GLY A 192 20.60 2.78 3.06
N ALA A 193 21.10 3.51 4.05
CA ALA A 193 20.44 3.65 5.34
C ALA A 193 19.19 4.54 5.23
N THR A 194 18.10 4.13 5.90
CA THR A 194 16.90 4.96 6.01
C THR A 194 17.10 6.17 6.92
N GLY A 195 18.04 6.08 7.85
CA GLY A 195 18.25 7.08 8.90
C GLY A 195 17.20 7.01 10.01
N VAL A 196 16.36 5.97 10.01
CA VAL A 196 15.27 5.78 10.98
C VAL A 196 15.32 4.33 11.49
N ASN A 197 15.16 4.16 12.81
CA ASN A 197 15.14 2.83 13.42
C ASN A 197 13.87 2.07 13.00
N ALA A 198 14.05 0.95 12.32
CA ALA A 198 13.01 0.04 11.90
C ALA A 198 12.81 -1.05 12.96
N ALA A 199 11.73 -0.99 13.71
CA ALA A 199 11.42 -1.94 14.77
C ALA A 199 9.97 -2.43 14.69
N PHE A 200 9.73 -3.64 15.17
CA PHE A 200 8.42 -4.30 15.16
C PHE A 200 7.89 -4.56 13.76
N THR A 201 6.56 -4.69 13.65
CA THR A 201 5.87 -4.84 12.37
C THR A 201 5.98 -3.55 11.57
N GLN A 202 6.40 -3.66 10.34
CA GLN A 202 6.53 -2.56 9.40
C GLN A 202 5.58 -2.80 8.23
N SER A 203 5.24 -1.75 7.51
CA SER A 203 4.51 -1.92 6.26
C SER A 203 4.89 -0.83 5.27
N MET A 204 5.03 -1.18 4.00
CA MET A 204 5.31 -0.19 2.96
C MET A 204 4.61 -0.54 1.65
N ASP A 205 4.26 0.47 0.89
CA ASP A 205 3.75 0.30 -0.46
C ASP A 205 4.08 1.50 -1.34
N PHE A 206 4.07 1.28 -2.64
CA PHE A 206 4.21 2.33 -3.63
C PHE A 206 2.85 2.96 -3.96
N ASP A 207 2.80 4.27 -4.00
CA ASP A 207 1.85 4.91 -4.89
C ASP A 207 2.34 4.71 -6.33
N ARG A 208 1.79 3.72 -7.00
CA ARG A 208 2.23 3.31 -8.34
C ARG A 208 1.90 4.32 -9.42
N ASN A 209 1.07 5.32 -9.12
CA ASN A 209 0.78 6.42 -10.05
C ASN A 209 1.87 7.50 -10.01
N THR A 210 2.47 7.72 -8.84
CA THR A 210 3.50 8.75 -8.63
C THR A 210 4.91 8.19 -8.52
N GLY A 211 5.04 6.88 -8.24
CA GLY A 211 6.32 6.21 -7.96
C GLY A 211 6.86 6.46 -6.55
N ILE A 212 6.10 7.13 -5.69
CA ILE A 212 6.52 7.41 -4.31
C ILE A 212 6.38 6.15 -3.46
N LEU A 213 7.46 5.77 -2.77
CA LEU A 213 7.45 4.72 -1.77
C LEU A 213 7.07 5.30 -0.41
N TYR A 214 5.95 4.84 0.14
CA TYR A 214 5.52 5.14 1.49
C TYR A 214 5.91 4.02 2.44
N TRP A 215 6.36 4.38 3.64
CA TRP A 215 6.72 3.47 4.71
C TRP A 215 6.05 3.87 6.01
N LEU A 216 5.31 2.96 6.59
CA LEU A 216 4.66 3.11 7.90
C LEU A 216 5.49 2.37 8.95
N ASN A 217 6.16 3.13 9.82
CA ASN A 217 7.03 2.61 10.86
C ASN A 217 6.25 2.46 12.18
N CYS A 218 6.04 1.22 12.62
CA CYS A 218 5.40 0.95 13.91
C CYS A 218 6.29 1.27 15.12
N GLY A 219 7.60 1.44 14.93
CA GLY A 219 8.53 1.76 16.01
C GLY A 219 8.32 3.16 16.58
N ASP A 220 7.88 4.11 15.74
CA ASP A 220 7.61 5.51 16.13
C ASP A 220 6.26 6.04 15.63
N TYR A 221 5.42 5.16 15.06
CA TYR A 221 4.05 5.46 14.61
C TYR A 221 3.94 6.49 13.50
N LYS A 222 5.00 6.63 12.68
CA LYS A 222 5.06 7.65 11.64
C LYS A 222 4.99 7.08 10.24
N LEU A 223 4.44 7.88 9.35
CA LEU A 223 4.51 7.69 7.91
C LEU A 223 5.74 8.45 7.37
N TYR A 224 6.46 7.78 6.48
CA TYR A 224 7.63 8.29 5.77
C TYR A 224 7.45 8.14 4.27
N THR A 225 8.15 8.96 3.49
CA THR A 225 8.54 8.62 2.13
C THR A 225 9.97 8.13 2.13
N VAL A 226 10.32 7.22 1.21
CA VAL A 226 11.67 6.66 1.10
C VAL A 226 12.21 6.89 -0.30
N ASP A 227 13.39 7.47 -0.39
CA ASP A 227 14.11 7.63 -1.65
C ASP A 227 14.72 6.30 -2.07
N ILE A 228 14.22 5.72 -3.16
CA ILE A 228 14.67 4.42 -3.67
C ILE A 228 16.07 4.43 -4.29
N THR A 229 16.70 5.59 -4.44
CA THR A 229 18.06 5.72 -4.96
C THR A 229 19.11 5.82 -3.87
N THR A 230 18.75 6.39 -2.72
CA THR A 230 19.65 6.61 -1.59
C THR A 230 19.32 5.81 -0.35
N GLY A 231 18.09 5.32 -0.24
CA GLY A 231 17.53 4.66 0.94
C GLY A 231 16.98 5.63 1.98
N ALA A 232 17.30 6.93 1.90
CA ALA A 232 16.95 7.90 2.93
C ALA A 232 15.43 8.07 3.10
N ALA A 233 14.96 8.02 4.35
CA ALA A 233 13.57 8.25 4.70
C ALA A 233 13.33 9.72 5.09
N THR A 234 12.21 10.27 4.64
CA THR A 234 11.76 11.62 5.01
C THR A 234 10.42 11.49 5.73
N VAL A 235 10.36 12.03 6.95
CA VAL A 235 9.14 11.97 7.78
C VAL A 235 8.03 12.83 7.19
N ILE A 236 6.81 12.27 7.13
CA ILE A 236 5.58 13.02 6.84
C ILE A 236 4.91 13.42 8.16
N GLY A 237 4.74 12.48 9.10
CA GLY A 237 4.16 12.76 10.42
C GLY A 237 3.68 11.51 11.12
N GLY A 238 3.21 11.69 12.37
CA GLY A 238 2.58 10.65 13.16
C GLY A 238 1.14 10.36 12.68
N VAL A 239 0.75 9.10 12.65
CA VAL A 239 -0.57 8.65 12.16
C VAL A 239 -1.56 8.52 13.31
N GLY A 240 -2.80 8.96 13.09
CA GLY A 240 -3.85 8.99 14.10
C GLY A 240 -3.97 10.32 14.82
N LYS A 241 -5.06 10.51 15.57
CA LYS A 241 -5.39 11.76 16.25
C LYS A 241 -4.27 12.28 17.15
N ASN A 242 -3.53 11.37 17.79
CA ASN A 242 -2.42 11.70 18.67
C ASN A 242 -1.06 11.41 18.01
N GLY A 243 -1.04 10.98 16.75
CA GLY A 243 0.18 10.60 16.04
C GLY A 243 0.83 9.32 16.57
N ASP A 244 0.03 8.38 17.08
CA ASP A 244 0.49 7.20 17.81
C ASP A 244 -0.26 5.89 17.47
N ASP A 245 -0.93 5.85 16.33
CA ASP A 245 -1.58 4.65 15.81
C ASP A 245 -0.57 3.68 15.21
N SER A 246 -0.53 2.45 15.71
CA SER A 246 0.27 1.35 15.16
C SER A 246 -0.55 0.54 14.16
N MET A 247 -0.08 0.49 12.93
CA MET A 247 -0.79 -0.13 11.82
C MET A 247 0.13 -1.07 11.04
N ALA A 248 -0.49 -2.03 10.36
CA ALA A 248 0.17 -2.96 9.44
C ALA A 248 -0.67 -3.15 8.18
N SER A 249 -0.20 -3.97 7.26
CA SER A 249 -0.94 -4.27 6.02
C SER A 249 -1.32 -2.99 5.25
N MET A 250 -0.41 -2.03 5.20
CA MET A 250 -0.61 -0.78 4.47
C MET A 250 -0.58 -1.05 2.96
N PHE A 251 -1.50 -0.40 2.25
CA PHE A 251 -1.46 -0.40 0.78
C PHE A 251 -2.09 0.87 0.20
N ILE A 252 -1.73 1.13 -1.04
CA ILE A 252 -2.29 2.20 -1.87
C ILE A 252 -2.98 1.55 -3.05
N PRO A 253 -4.32 1.71 -3.20
CA PRO A 253 -5.05 1.09 -4.29
C PRO A 253 -4.51 1.50 -5.66
N TYR A 254 -4.27 0.52 -6.51
CA TYR A 254 -3.75 0.73 -7.86
C TYR A 254 -4.56 -0.07 -8.88
N ILE A 255 -4.98 0.60 -9.94
CA ILE A 255 -5.63 -0.03 -11.08
C ILE A 255 -4.58 -0.30 -12.13
N HIS A 256 -4.12 -1.55 -12.22
CA HIS A 256 -3.17 -1.95 -13.24
C HIS A 256 -3.82 -1.93 -14.63
N VAL A 257 -3.28 -1.11 -15.52
CA VAL A 257 -3.63 -1.14 -16.93
C VAL A 257 -2.52 -1.90 -17.65
N PRO A 258 -2.78 -3.11 -18.18
CA PRO A 258 -1.77 -3.92 -18.86
C PRO A 258 -1.10 -3.14 -20.00
N VAL A 259 0.21 -3.31 -20.16
CA VAL A 259 0.94 -2.75 -21.30
C VAL A 259 0.32 -3.30 -22.59
N GLY A 260 -0.05 -2.40 -23.50
CA GLY A 260 -0.78 -2.75 -24.72
C GLY A 260 -2.29 -2.75 -24.61
N ALA A 261 -2.84 -2.51 -23.40
CA ALA A 261 -4.24 -2.10 -23.32
C ALA A 261 -4.39 -0.77 -24.09
N PRO A 262 -5.46 -0.60 -24.88
CA PRO A 262 -5.61 0.62 -25.64
C PRO A 262 -5.70 1.82 -24.68
N ASP A 263 -4.86 2.81 -24.89
CA ASP A 263 -4.84 4.08 -24.14
C ASP A 263 -6.16 4.85 -24.20
N ARG A 264 -7.09 4.39 -25.02
CA ARG A 264 -8.37 5.04 -25.24
C ARG A 264 -9.52 4.04 -25.27
N VAL A 265 -10.47 4.30 -24.42
CA VAL A 265 -11.83 3.78 -24.62
C VAL A 265 -12.36 4.42 -25.90
N LEU A 266 -12.66 3.61 -26.90
CA LEU A 266 -13.17 4.12 -28.18
C LEU A 266 -14.65 4.50 -28.05
N ASP A 267 -15.05 5.46 -28.89
CA ASP A 267 -16.44 5.90 -29.03
C ASP A 267 -17.12 6.30 -27.70
N ARG A 268 -16.39 7.07 -26.88
CA ARG A 268 -16.98 7.63 -25.66
C ARG A 268 -18.15 8.56 -26.02
N LYS A 269 -19.30 8.28 -25.47
CA LYS A 269 -20.47 9.12 -25.61
C LYS A 269 -21.10 9.34 -24.25
N VAL A 270 -21.35 10.59 -23.93
CA VAL A 270 -22.11 11.00 -22.75
C VAL A 270 -23.41 11.61 -23.24
N VAL A 271 -24.54 11.06 -22.82
CA VAL A 271 -25.86 11.60 -23.14
C VAL A 271 -26.54 11.96 -21.82
N ALA A 272 -26.80 13.26 -21.63
CA ALA A 272 -27.60 13.69 -20.50
C ALA A 272 -29.08 13.33 -20.72
N SER A 273 -29.72 12.78 -19.68
CA SER A 273 -31.14 12.43 -19.68
C SER A 273 -31.74 12.79 -18.32
N GLY A 274 -32.35 13.99 -18.22
CA GLY A 274 -32.85 14.50 -16.95
C GLY A 274 -31.74 14.62 -15.89
N ASN A 275 -31.96 13.99 -14.73
CA ASN A 275 -30.98 13.96 -13.62
C ASN A 275 -29.97 12.82 -13.74
N SER A 276 -29.82 12.21 -14.92
CA SER A 276 -28.94 11.10 -15.18
C SER A 276 -28.03 11.38 -16.37
N ALA A 277 -26.85 10.77 -16.39
CA ALA A 277 -26.01 10.75 -17.57
C ALA A 277 -25.77 9.29 -17.99
N ILE A 278 -25.93 9.02 -19.29
CA ILE A 278 -25.59 7.73 -19.88
C ILE A 278 -24.19 7.85 -20.45
N LEU A 279 -23.25 7.12 -19.85
CA LEU A 279 -21.90 6.96 -20.38
C LEU A 279 -21.82 5.68 -21.17
N SER A 280 -21.52 5.76 -22.44
CA SER A 280 -21.29 4.62 -23.30
C SER A 280 -19.91 4.67 -23.93
N TRP A 281 -19.29 3.51 -24.10
CA TRP A 281 -18.01 3.36 -24.79
C TRP A 281 -17.90 2.01 -25.46
N ARG A 282 -16.98 1.87 -26.40
CA ARG A 282 -16.63 0.60 -27.03
C ARG A 282 -15.31 0.08 -26.48
N ASN A 283 -15.32 -1.17 -26.02
CA ASN A 283 -14.09 -1.88 -25.70
C ASN A 283 -13.53 -2.49 -27.00
N PRO A 284 -12.33 -2.12 -27.45
CA PRO A 284 -11.74 -2.62 -28.69
C PRO A 284 -11.39 -4.12 -28.66
N TRP A 285 -11.32 -4.73 -27.46
CA TRP A 285 -10.90 -6.12 -27.28
C TRP A 285 -12.05 -7.13 -27.28
N PHE A 286 -13.29 -6.69 -27.13
CA PHE A 286 -14.46 -7.58 -27.10
C PHE A 286 -15.43 -7.23 -28.21
N LYS A 287 -15.57 -8.11 -29.20
CA LYS A 287 -16.63 -8.03 -30.20
C LYS A 287 -17.86 -8.83 -29.69
N PRO A 288 -19.07 -8.29 -29.71
CA PRO A 288 -19.54 -6.93 -30.07
C PRO A 288 -20.15 -6.18 -28.88
N ASN A 289 -19.46 -5.94 -27.78
CA ASN A 289 -20.10 -5.48 -26.57
C ASN A 289 -20.03 -3.96 -26.39
N LYS A 290 -21.22 -3.37 -26.42
CA LYS A 290 -21.48 -2.01 -25.96
C LYS A 290 -21.79 -2.08 -24.46
N TYR A 291 -20.92 -1.53 -23.63
CA TYR A 291 -21.24 -1.36 -22.21
C TYR A 291 -21.97 -0.02 -22.05
N ILE A 292 -23.15 -0.07 -21.41
CA ILE A 292 -23.93 1.11 -21.06
C ILE A 292 -24.01 1.15 -19.54
N TYR A 293 -23.43 2.20 -18.94
CA TYR A 293 -23.58 2.48 -17.51
C TYR A 293 -24.51 3.66 -17.32
N LEU A 294 -25.52 3.47 -16.49
CA LEU A 294 -26.45 4.53 -16.09
C LEU A 294 -25.97 5.10 -14.75
N PHE A 295 -25.52 6.34 -14.74
CA PHE A 295 -25.22 7.07 -13.52
C PHE A 295 -26.40 7.96 -13.17
N THR A 296 -27.01 7.75 -12.02
CA THR A 296 -28.05 8.60 -11.48
C THR A 296 -27.41 9.56 -10.49
N PHE A 297 -27.38 10.85 -10.81
CA PHE A 297 -26.97 11.88 -9.85
C PHE A 297 -28.17 12.18 -8.95
N ARG A 298 -28.09 11.80 -7.67
CA ARG A 298 -29.01 12.36 -6.67
C ARG A 298 -28.50 13.75 -6.33
N ASN A 299 -29.37 14.73 -6.44
CA ASN A 299 -29.10 16.10 -6.03
C ASN A 299 -28.54 16.09 -4.60
N ILE A 300 -27.28 16.49 -4.44
CA ILE A 300 -26.78 17.01 -3.18
C ILE A 300 -27.13 18.48 -3.21
N ILE A 301 -28.20 18.84 -2.52
CA ILE A 301 -28.51 20.22 -2.16
C ILE A 301 -27.80 20.50 -0.84
#